data_00c07e7670a15a308db7162642f5e310
#
_entry.id   00c07e7670a15a308db7162642f5e310
#
_cell.length_a   1.000
_cell.length_b   1.000
_cell.length_c   1.000
_cell.angle_alpha   90.00
_cell.angle_beta   90.00
_cell.angle_gamma   90.00
#
_symmetry.space_group_name_H-M   'P 1'
#
loop_
_entity.id
_entity.type
_entity.pdbx_description
1 polymer ?
#
loop_
_entity_poly.entity_id
_entity_poly.type
_entity_poly.pdbx_seq_one_letter_code
_entity_poly.pdbx_strand_id
1 'polypeptide(L)'
;MAQCASVKNKTSTERCVHSPLLGYTLCGRHAKCKTVRLWADVNRDKILRFTKVQALYRGWCVRRVLAWAGPGVLRREACVNDEDLVTCEPKNRQHPMSYFGFEETGRIWWFDFGTAWEWTIRSVTPLNPYTNVPIPHTALARLRKLHLYRRRKRLPVPAPSRDLLLNIDRRWTVVAQIFRSYGFEDTHPSHFANLNHSNITAMFRFLMDDIEAMKTPNRRLLALCSKGALGSHMSNLSYLINSLNLLTIALTDSQSYDFVFLLLSALHRC
;
A
#
# COMPACT_ATOMS: atom_id res chain seq x y z
N MET A 1 23.52 -23.82 8.46
CA MET A 1 24.87 -24.40 8.70
C MET A 1 25.44 -24.86 7.37
N ALA A 2 26.76 -24.66 7.13
CA ALA A 2 27.41 -25.12 5.93
C ALA A 2 27.55 -26.66 5.97
N GLN A 3 27.34 -27.34 4.84
CA GLN A 3 27.49 -28.79 4.69
C GLN A 3 28.69 -29.11 3.82
N CYS A 4 29.29 -30.27 4.04
CA CYS A 4 30.40 -30.79 3.23
C CYS A 4 30.05 -30.76 1.73
N ALA A 5 30.99 -30.38 0.88
CA ALA A 5 30.77 -30.23 -0.57
C ALA A 5 30.71 -31.60 -1.30
N SER A 6 31.09 -32.71 -0.66
CA SER A 6 31.10 -34.04 -1.26
C SER A 6 29.73 -34.74 -1.21
N VAL A 7 29.54 -35.74 -2.07
CA VAL A 7 28.46 -36.72 -1.94
C VAL A 7 28.66 -37.63 -0.74
N LYS A 8 27.59 -38.24 -0.23
CA LYS A 8 27.59 -39.10 0.98
C LYS A 8 28.46 -40.36 0.78
N ASN A 9 28.32 -41.02 -0.35
CA ASN A 9 29.02 -42.24 -0.73
C ASN A 9 29.37 -42.20 -2.24
N LYS A 10 30.24 -43.14 -2.69
CA LYS A 10 30.64 -43.27 -4.11
C LYS A 10 29.48 -43.49 -5.08
N THR A 11 28.41 -44.12 -4.64
CA THR A 11 27.20 -44.42 -5.44
C THR A 11 26.06 -43.44 -5.22
N SER A 12 26.13 -42.62 -4.17
CA SER A 12 25.03 -41.67 -3.82
C SER A 12 25.09 -40.38 -4.61
N THR A 13 23.93 -39.83 -4.90
CA THR A 13 23.74 -38.44 -5.41
C THR A 13 23.41 -37.45 -4.30
N GLU A 14 23.23 -37.93 -3.04
CA GLU A 14 22.93 -37.11 -1.90
C GLU A 14 24.15 -36.41 -1.35
N ARG A 15 23.96 -35.21 -0.82
CA ARG A 15 25.01 -34.41 -0.19
C ARG A 15 25.40 -34.99 1.18
N CYS A 16 26.69 -34.95 1.51
CA CYS A 16 27.17 -35.32 2.84
C CYS A 16 26.60 -34.39 3.91
N VAL A 17 26.06 -34.97 4.98
CA VAL A 17 25.40 -34.24 6.08
C VAL A 17 26.36 -33.63 7.10
N HIS A 18 27.64 -34.05 7.09
CA HIS A 18 28.65 -33.58 8.06
C HIS A 18 29.06 -32.13 7.76
N SER A 19 29.36 -31.38 8.81
CA SER A 19 29.93 -30.04 8.70
C SER A 19 31.35 -30.08 8.09
N PRO A 20 31.73 -29.10 7.27
CA PRO A 20 33.08 -28.97 6.77
C PRO A 20 34.06 -28.63 7.92
N LEU A 21 35.34 -28.96 7.75
CA LEU A 21 36.39 -28.49 8.63
C LEU A 21 36.57 -26.97 8.50
N LEU A 22 37.05 -26.35 9.56
CA LEU A 22 37.32 -24.91 9.56
C LEU A 22 38.29 -24.54 8.43
N GLY A 23 37.91 -23.61 7.56
CA GLY A 23 38.71 -23.21 6.39
C GLY A 23 38.62 -24.15 5.18
N TYR A 24 37.86 -25.23 5.25
CA TYR A 24 37.74 -26.22 4.16
C TYR A 24 36.28 -26.36 3.70
N THR A 25 36.11 -26.88 2.49
CA THR A 25 34.78 -27.21 1.94
C THR A 25 34.37 -28.66 2.24
N LEU A 26 35.26 -29.47 2.76
CA LEU A 26 35.10 -30.91 3.01
C LEU A 26 35.09 -31.22 4.51
N CYS A 27 34.34 -32.23 4.94
CA CYS A 27 34.41 -32.76 6.30
C CYS A 27 35.67 -33.63 6.50
N GLY A 28 36.04 -33.89 7.74
CA GLY A 28 37.27 -34.66 8.07
C GLY A 28 37.36 -36.04 7.41
N ARG A 29 36.21 -36.69 7.12
CA ARG A 29 36.19 -37.97 6.39
C ARG A 29 36.54 -37.79 4.91
N HIS A 30 35.92 -36.80 4.25
CA HIS A 30 36.11 -36.56 2.81
C HIS A 30 37.42 -35.85 2.49
N ALA A 31 37.98 -35.09 3.41
CA ALA A 31 39.31 -34.49 3.27
C ALA A 31 40.45 -35.51 3.19
N LYS A 32 40.24 -36.71 3.76
CA LYS A 32 41.23 -37.82 3.73
C LYS A 32 41.07 -38.75 2.52
N CYS A 33 40.05 -38.55 1.68
CA CYS A 33 39.80 -39.39 0.51
C CYS A 33 40.73 -39.03 -0.65
N LYS A 34 41.38 -40.04 -1.30
CA LYS A 34 42.19 -39.83 -2.52
C LYS A 34 41.39 -39.24 -3.69
N THR A 35 40.11 -39.60 -3.81
CA THR A 35 39.21 -39.12 -4.87
C THR A 35 37.92 -38.64 -4.22
N VAL A 36 37.60 -37.37 -4.42
CA VAL A 36 36.39 -36.74 -3.88
C VAL A 36 35.43 -36.44 -5.02
N ARG A 37 34.19 -36.98 -4.96
CA ARG A 37 33.14 -36.64 -5.88
C ARG A 37 32.34 -35.45 -5.29
N LEU A 38 32.44 -34.29 -5.91
CA LEU A 38 31.70 -33.11 -5.44
C LEU A 38 30.22 -33.29 -5.77
N TRP A 39 29.38 -32.94 -4.80
CA TRP A 39 27.92 -32.96 -4.98
C TRP A 39 27.47 -32.07 -6.13
N ALA A 40 28.15 -30.93 -6.33
CA ALA A 40 27.85 -29.99 -7.41
C ALA A 40 28.07 -30.63 -8.80
N ASP A 41 29.13 -31.41 -8.98
CA ASP A 41 29.43 -32.06 -10.25
C ASP A 41 28.42 -33.17 -10.58
N VAL A 42 28.09 -33.99 -9.57
CA VAL A 42 27.10 -35.08 -9.71
C VAL A 42 25.70 -34.57 -9.98
N ASN A 43 25.36 -33.39 -9.46
CA ASN A 43 24.02 -32.80 -9.61
C ASN A 43 24.00 -31.56 -10.52
N ARG A 44 24.99 -31.42 -11.42
CA ARG A 44 25.15 -30.25 -12.28
C ARG A 44 23.87 -29.87 -13.04
N ASP A 45 23.20 -30.84 -13.62
CA ASP A 45 21.97 -30.60 -14.38
C ASP A 45 20.83 -30.10 -13.51
N LYS A 46 20.69 -30.64 -12.28
CA LYS A 46 19.69 -30.17 -11.33
C LYS A 46 20.02 -28.75 -10.90
N ILE A 47 21.25 -28.42 -10.61
CA ILE A 47 21.68 -27.07 -10.22
C ILE A 47 21.38 -26.08 -11.34
N LEU A 48 21.71 -26.43 -12.59
CA LEU A 48 21.41 -25.59 -13.75
C LEU A 48 19.90 -25.33 -13.92
N ARG A 49 19.08 -26.36 -13.72
CA ARG A 49 17.59 -26.19 -13.77
C ARG A 49 17.11 -25.25 -12.65
N PHE A 50 17.57 -25.44 -11.41
CA PHE A 50 17.22 -24.54 -10.30
C PHE A 50 17.69 -23.11 -10.54
N THR A 51 18.91 -22.92 -11.06
CA THR A 51 19.44 -21.58 -11.39
C THR A 51 18.58 -20.88 -12.44
N LYS A 52 18.11 -21.61 -13.47
CA LYS A 52 17.21 -21.08 -14.48
C LYS A 52 15.87 -20.64 -13.86
N VAL A 53 15.26 -21.50 -13.02
CA VAL A 53 14.00 -21.15 -12.32
C VAL A 53 14.17 -19.91 -11.43
N GLN A 54 15.27 -19.84 -10.67
CA GLN A 54 15.57 -18.68 -9.83
C GLN A 54 15.77 -17.40 -10.67
N ALA A 55 16.41 -17.50 -11.83
CA ALA A 55 16.60 -16.36 -12.73
C ALA A 55 15.26 -15.87 -13.30
N LEU A 56 14.39 -16.80 -13.73
CA LEU A 56 13.05 -16.51 -14.22
C LEU A 56 12.19 -15.83 -13.14
N TYR A 57 12.22 -16.38 -11.92
CA TYR A 57 11.49 -15.81 -10.78
C TYR A 57 11.96 -14.41 -10.43
N ARG A 58 13.29 -14.19 -10.34
CA ARG A 58 13.85 -12.85 -10.10
C ARG A 58 13.43 -11.85 -11.18
N GLY A 59 13.56 -12.27 -12.45
CA GLY A 59 13.11 -11.45 -13.58
C GLY A 59 11.61 -11.15 -13.53
N TRP A 60 10.78 -12.11 -13.17
CA TRP A 60 9.34 -11.92 -12.99
C TRP A 60 9.03 -10.91 -11.87
N CYS A 61 9.71 -11.01 -10.73
CA CYS A 61 9.55 -10.05 -9.62
C CYS A 61 9.84 -8.61 -10.05
N VAL A 62 10.94 -8.40 -10.78
CA VAL A 62 11.33 -7.07 -11.29
C VAL A 62 10.29 -6.54 -12.27
N ARG A 63 9.93 -7.34 -13.30
CA ARG A 63 8.92 -6.94 -14.29
C ARG A 63 7.57 -6.60 -13.65
N ARG A 64 7.18 -7.35 -12.62
CA ARG A 64 5.94 -7.09 -11.87
C ARG A 64 5.96 -5.73 -11.16
N VAL A 65 7.08 -5.35 -10.56
CA VAL A 65 7.22 -4.04 -9.90
C VAL A 65 7.22 -2.92 -10.93
N LEU A 66 7.93 -3.08 -12.04
CA LEU A 66 7.91 -2.12 -13.15
C LEU A 66 6.50 -1.94 -13.74
N ALA A 67 5.73 -3.03 -13.86
CA ALA A 67 4.33 -2.96 -14.28
C ALA A 67 3.46 -2.15 -13.29
N TRP A 68 3.72 -2.22 -11.99
CA TRP A 68 3.03 -1.38 -11.02
C TRP A 68 3.48 0.07 -11.07
N ALA A 69 4.76 0.33 -11.33
CA ALA A 69 5.27 1.68 -11.55
C ALA A 69 4.60 2.35 -12.76
N GLY A 70 4.20 1.58 -13.76
CA GLY A 70 3.38 2.02 -14.87
C GLY A 70 4.13 2.40 -16.14
N PRO A 71 3.41 3.00 -17.11
CA PRO A 71 3.99 3.38 -18.40
C PRO A 71 5.09 4.43 -18.22
N GLY A 72 6.02 4.48 -19.14
CA GLY A 72 7.14 5.44 -19.13
C GLY A 72 8.30 5.06 -18.21
N VAL A 73 8.15 4.06 -17.32
CA VAL A 73 9.20 3.69 -16.35
C VAL A 73 10.55 3.33 -16.98
N LEU A 74 10.57 2.75 -18.17
CA LEU A 74 11.76 2.41 -18.94
C LEU A 74 11.96 3.29 -20.20
N ARG A 75 10.96 4.10 -20.56
CA ARG A 75 10.96 5.00 -21.73
C ARG A 75 10.55 6.40 -21.30
N ARG A 76 11.43 7.08 -20.58
CA ARG A 76 11.19 8.41 -19.98
C ARG A 76 10.84 9.49 -20.99
N GLU A 77 11.32 9.35 -22.21
CA GLU A 77 11.07 10.28 -23.33
C GLU A 77 9.58 10.36 -23.68
N ALA A 78 8.83 9.27 -23.46
CA ALA A 78 7.39 9.24 -23.68
C ALA A 78 6.59 10.03 -22.63
N CYS A 79 7.22 10.49 -21.55
CA CYS A 79 6.54 11.26 -20.50
C CYS A 79 6.42 12.73 -20.90
N VAL A 80 5.24 13.30 -20.63
CA VAL A 80 4.91 14.70 -20.98
C VAL A 80 5.68 15.69 -20.12
N ASN A 81 5.67 15.47 -18.80
CA ASN A 81 6.38 16.35 -17.87
C ASN A 81 7.86 15.97 -17.76
N ASP A 82 8.73 16.99 -17.73
CA ASP A 82 10.18 16.82 -17.69
C ASP A 82 10.71 16.60 -16.27
N GLU A 83 9.99 17.10 -15.28
CA GLU A 83 10.37 17.03 -13.86
C GLU A 83 9.15 16.71 -12.97
N ASP A 84 9.40 16.23 -11.76
CA ASP A 84 8.36 16.00 -10.75
C ASP A 84 7.91 17.30 -10.10
N LEU A 85 6.62 17.43 -9.86
CA LEU A 85 6.00 18.66 -9.38
C LEU A 85 6.50 19.13 -8.00
N VAL A 86 6.93 18.22 -7.13
CA VAL A 86 7.30 18.53 -5.74
C VAL A 86 8.80 18.41 -5.52
N THR A 87 9.42 17.37 -6.03
CA THR A 87 10.86 17.14 -5.84
C THR A 87 11.71 17.92 -6.84
N CYS A 88 11.09 18.42 -7.93
CA CYS A 88 11.78 19.07 -9.05
C CYS A 88 12.90 18.19 -9.65
N GLU A 89 12.86 16.87 -9.40
CA GLU A 89 13.81 15.95 -10.03
C GLU A 89 13.47 15.73 -11.50
N PRO A 90 14.46 15.80 -12.40
CA PRO A 90 14.23 15.57 -13.82
C PRO A 90 13.95 14.08 -14.08
N LYS A 91 13.06 13.80 -15.05
CA LYS A 91 12.58 12.43 -15.39
C LYS A 91 13.72 11.44 -15.63
N ASN A 92 14.85 11.88 -16.16
CA ASN A 92 15.99 11.00 -16.48
C ASN A 92 16.79 10.58 -15.24
N ARG A 93 16.75 11.35 -14.15
CA ARG A 93 17.43 11.03 -12.89
C ARG A 93 16.58 10.19 -11.94
N GLN A 94 15.27 10.16 -12.16
CA GLN A 94 14.34 9.44 -11.29
C GLN A 94 14.62 7.94 -11.31
N HIS A 95 14.85 7.37 -10.12
CA HIS A 95 15.08 5.93 -9.99
C HIS A 95 13.81 5.13 -10.35
N PRO A 96 13.89 4.02 -11.13
CA PRO A 96 12.70 3.24 -11.54
C PRO A 96 11.82 2.77 -10.37
N MET A 97 12.41 2.51 -9.21
CA MET A 97 11.68 2.10 -8.00
C MET A 97 10.98 3.25 -7.28
N SER A 98 11.32 4.49 -7.58
CA SER A 98 10.67 5.69 -7.05
C SER A 98 9.80 6.40 -8.09
N TYR A 99 9.56 5.75 -9.21
CA TYR A 99 8.75 6.27 -10.29
C TYR A 99 7.32 5.73 -10.21
N PHE A 100 6.38 6.59 -10.52
CA PHE A 100 4.99 6.22 -10.77
C PHE A 100 4.46 6.98 -11.98
N GLY A 101 3.88 6.26 -12.96
CA GLY A 101 3.30 6.84 -14.16
C GLY A 101 1.93 6.28 -14.49
N PHE A 102 1.12 7.11 -15.13
CA PHE A 102 -0.16 6.72 -15.68
C PHE A 102 -0.41 7.40 -17.02
N GLU A 103 -1.28 6.80 -17.80
CA GLU A 103 -1.70 7.32 -19.10
C GLU A 103 -3.06 8.00 -18.96
N GLU A 104 -3.17 9.18 -19.56
CA GLU A 104 -4.37 9.98 -19.64
C GLU A 104 -4.48 10.52 -21.07
N THR A 105 -5.55 10.20 -21.77
CA THR A 105 -5.81 10.64 -23.18
C THR A 105 -4.62 10.40 -24.13
N GLY A 106 -3.95 9.25 -24.01
CA GLY A 106 -2.79 8.91 -24.85
C GLY A 106 -1.47 9.61 -24.44
N ARG A 107 -1.45 10.36 -23.35
CA ARG A 107 -0.27 11.02 -22.80
C ARG A 107 0.16 10.36 -21.51
N ILE A 108 1.47 10.20 -21.29
CA ILE A 108 2.02 9.60 -20.10
C ILE A 108 2.48 10.70 -19.13
N TRP A 109 1.85 10.75 -17.97
CA TRP A 109 2.23 11.60 -16.83
C TRP A 109 2.99 10.77 -15.83
N TRP A 110 4.05 11.34 -15.26
CA TRP A 110 4.84 10.66 -14.26
C TRP A 110 5.06 11.55 -13.02
N PHE A 111 5.32 10.91 -11.89
CA PHE A 111 5.56 11.55 -10.60
C PHE A 111 6.56 10.71 -9.79
N ASP A 112 7.26 11.33 -8.84
CA ASP A 112 7.90 10.58 -7.79
C ASP A 112 6.83 9.77 -7.04
N PHE A 113 7.18 8.57 -6.64
CA PHE A 113 6.25 7.69 -5.90
C PHE A 113 5.76 8.37 -4.60
N GLY A 114 6.64 9.08 -3.89
CA GLY A 114 6.29 9.80 -2.66
C GLY A 114 5.29 10.91 -2.94
N THR A 115 5.55 11.74 -3.94
CA THR A 115 4.65 12.80 -4.41
C THR A 115 3.29 12.24 -4.79
N ALA A 116 3.24 11.22 -5.64
CA ALA A 116 1.99 10.59 -6.07
C ALA A 116 1.21 9.99 -4.89
N TRP A 117 1.90 9.34 -3.95
CA TRP A 117 1.27 8.73 -2.78
C TRP A 117 0.68 9.78 -1.84
N GLU A 118 1.48 10.76 -1.41
CA GLU A 118 1.06 11.83 -0.50
C GLU A 118 -0.15 12.61 -1.02
N TRP A 119 -0.16 12.87 -2.29
CA TRP A 119 -1.25 13.57 -2.94
C TRP A 119 -2.53 12.74 -3.07
N THR A 120 -2.42 11.48 -3.49
CA THR A 120 -3.59 10.62 -3.64
C THR A 120 -4.28 10.25 -2.33
N ILE A 121 -3.57 10.22 -1.19
CA ILE A 121 -4.20 9.96 0.12
C ILE A 121 -4.93 11.16 0.72
N ARG A 122 -4.77 12.36 0.14
CA ARG A 122 -5.39 13.61 0.62
C ARG A 122 -6.71 13.92 -0.08
N SER A 123 -7.08 13.14 -1.09
CA SER A 123 -8.28 13.38 -1.89
C SER A 123 -9.09 12.12 -2.09
N VAL A 124 -10.41 12.24 -2.07
CA VAL A 124 -11.33 11.15 -2.42
C VAL A 124 -11.25 10.84 -3.91
N THR A 125 -11.20 11.89 -4.72
CA THR A 125 -11.04 11.79 -6.17
C THR A 125 -9.76 12.53 -6.56
N PRO A 126 -8.60 11.83 -6.52
CA PRO A 126 -7.34 12.48 -6.88
C PRO A 126 -7.33 12.86 -8.37
N LEU A 127 -7.05 14.13 -8.61
CA LEU A 127 -6.98 14.70 -9.96
C LEU A 127 -5.52 14.79 -10.40
N ASN A 128 -5.26 14.74 -11.69
CA ASN A 128 -3.95 15.06 -12.26
C ASN A 128 -3.70 16.58 -12.09
N PRO A 129 -2.64 17.03 -11.38
CA PRO A 129 -2.43 18.46 -11.10
C PRO A 129 -2.17 19.31 -12.35
N TYR A 130 -1.79 18.68 -13.45
CA TYR A 130 -1.54 19.39 -14.70
C TYR A 130 -2.81 19.58 -15.55
N THR A 131 -3.79 18.66 -15.41
CA THR A 131 -4.95 18.63 -16.31
C THR A 131 -6.28 18.75 -15.57
N ASN A 132 -6.27 18.62 -14.23
CA ASN A 132 -7.46 18.54 -13.37
C ASN A 132 -8.43 17.40 -13.73
N VAL A 133 -7.95 16.37 -14.46
CA VAL A 133 -8.74 15.18 -14.80
C VAL A 133 -8.55 14.11 -13.73
N PRO A 134 -9.59 13.35 -13.34
CA PRO A 134 -9.47 12.28 -12.36
C PRO A 134 -8.47 11.21 -12.80
N ILE A 135 -7.58 10.82 -11.86
CA ILE A 135 -6.61 9.74 -12.11
C ILE A 135 -7.37 8.42 -12.28
N PRO A 136 -7.04 7.60 -13.30
CA PRO A 136 -7.71 6.33 -13.53
C PRO A 136 -7.63 5.39 -12.31
N HIS A 137 -8.74 4.73 -11.97
CA HIS A 137 -8.80 3.77 -10.85
C HIS A 137 -7.75 2.65 -10.98
N THR A 138 -7.45 2.22 -12.22
CA THR A 138 -6.39 1.24 -12.50
C THR A 138 -5.01 1.74 -12.09
N ALA A 139 -4.73 3.03 -12.27
CA ALA A 139 -3.48 3.66 -11.83
C ALA A 139 -3.44 3.72 -10.30
N LEU A 140 -4.51 4.16 -9.63
CA LEU A 140 -4.60 4.18 -8.17
C LEU A 140 -4.42 2.79 -7.56
N ALA A 141 -5.01 1.76 -8.18
CA ALA A 141 -4.82 0.37 -7.74
C ALA A 141 -3.36 -0.09 -7.88
N ARG A 142 -2.64 0.31 -8.94
CA ARG A 142 -1.21 0.05 -9.11
C ARG A 142 -0.38 0.77 -8.06
N LEU A 143 -0.67 2.04 -7.78
CA LEU A 143 0.02 2.83 -6.75
C LEU A 143 -0.11 2.18 -5.38
N ARG A 144 -1.31 1.71 -5.00
CA ARG A 144 -1.54 0.95 -3.75
C ARG A 144 -0.72 -0.33 -3.69
N LYS A 145 -0.64 -1.10 -4.78
CA LYS A 145 0.19 -2.33 -4.86
C LYS A 145 1.68 -2.00 -4.71
N LEU A 146 2.14 -0.93 -5.34
CA LEU A 146 3.53 -0.46 -5.23
C LEU A 146 3.86 -0.03 -3.80
N HIS A 147 2.95 0.71 -3.14
CA HIS A 147 3.10 1.10 -1.73
C HIS A 147 3.23 -0.13 -0.81
N LEU A 148 2.32 -1.11 -0.94
CA LEU A 148 2.37 -2.34 -0.15
C LEU A 148 3.66 -3.14 -0.38
N TYR A 149 4.13 -3.20 -1.62
CA TYR A 149 5.40 -3.85 -1.96
C TYR A 149 6.57 -3.15 -1.29
N ARG A 150 6.67 -1.81 -1.40
CA ARG A 150 7.74 -1.01 -0.78
C ARG A 150 7.75 -1.21 0.73
N ARG A 151 6.58 -1.15 1.39
CA ARG A 151 6.43 -1.38 2.82
C ARG A 151 6.92 -2.78 3.23
N ARG A 152 6.55 -3.84 2.48
CA ARG A 152 7.02 -5.22 2.73
C ARG A 152 8.52 -5.39 2.56
N LYS A 153 9.12 -4.66 1.63
CA LYS A 153 10.56 -4.68 1.34
C LYS A 153 11.36 -3.69 2.20
N ARG A 154 10.71 -2.98 3.12
CA ARG A 154 11.32 -1.94 3.95
C ARG A 154 12.04 -0.86 3.14
N LEU A 155 11.56 -0.59 1.92
CA LEU A 155 12.02 0.52 1.09
C LEU A 155 11.43 1.83 1.63
N PRO A 156 12.08 2.99 1.36
CA PRO A 156 11.53 4.28 1.75
C PRO A 156 10.11 4.43 1.21
N VAL A 157 9.18 4.66 2.11
CA VAL A 157 7.81 5.06 1.82
C VAL A 157 7.55 6.36 2.57
N PRO A 158 6.75 7.28 2.03
CA PRO A 158 6.32 8.43 2.80
C PRO A 158 5.72 7.90 4.11
N ALA A 159 6.34 8.26 5.21
CA ALA A 159 5.79 7.89 6.51
C ALA A 159 4.46 8.64 6.67
N PRO A 160 3.40 7.99 7.17
CA PRO A 160 2.26 8.74 7.67
C PRO A 160 2.83 9.73 8.68
N SER A 161 2.40 10.98 8.60
CA SER A 161 2.84 11.99 9.55
C SER A 161 2.72 11.41 10.96
N ARG A 162 3.77 11.51 11.77
CA ARG A 162 3.73 11.12 13.19
C ARG A 162 2.81 12.05 13.99
N ASP A 163 2.53 13.21 13.42
CA ASP A 163 1.57 14.13 13.98
C ASP A 163 0.15 13.60 13.79
N LEU A 164 -0.44 13.15 14.89
CA LEU A 164 -1.78 12.60 14.92
C LEU A 164 -2.84 13.68 14.64
N LEU A 165 -2.60 14.91 15.05
CA LEU A 165 -3.51 16.04 14.79
C LEU A 165 -3.57 16.35 13.29
N LEU A 166 -2.42 16.42 12.63
CA LEU A 166 -2.37 16.59 11.18
C LEU A 166 -3.06 15.44 10.43
N ASN A 167 -2.99 14.21 10.94
CA ASN A 167 -3.71 13.08 10.38
C ASN A 167 -5.22 13.19 10.55
N ILE A 168 -5.69 13.73 11.67
CA ILE A 168 -7.12 13.99 11.93
C ILE A 168 -7.62 15.07 10.98
N ASP A 169 -6.92 16.19 10.87
CA ASP A 169 -7.29 17.29 9.96
C ASP A 169 -7.37 16.82 8.51
N ARG A 170 -6.41 16.06 8.03
CA ARG A 170 -6.45 15.46 6.68
C ARG A 170 -7.68 14.58 6.46
N ARG A 171 -8.13 13.83 7.46
CA ARG A 171 -9.33 12.99 7.35
C ARG A 171 -10.61 13.81 7.34
N TRP A 172 -10.69 14.85 8.15
CA TRP A 172 -11.81 15.80 8.08
C TRP A 172 -11.87 16.51 6.73
N THR A 173 -10.71 16.83 6.13
CA THR A 173 -10.64 17.35 4.77
C THR A 173 -11.27 16.37 3.77
N VAL A 174 -10.98 15.07 3.88
CA VAL A 174 -11.59 14.03 3.03
C VAL A 174 -13.10 13.95 3.25
N VAL A 175 -13.55 13.94 4.50
CA VAL A 175 -15.00 13.95 4.83
C VAL A 175 -15.68 15.17 4.25
N ALA A 176 -15.12 16.37 4.42
CA ALA A 176 -15.66 17.60 3.84
C ALA A 176 -15.73 17.55 2.31
N GLN A 177 -14.74 16.97 1.63
CA GLN A 177 -14.77 16.77 0.18
C GLN A 177 -15.93 15.85 -0.24
N ILE A 178 -16.20 14.79 0.53
CA ILE A 178 -17.34 13.91 0.25
C ILE A 178 -18.64 14.69 0.40
N PHE A 179 -18.82 15.46 1.47
CA PHE A 179 -20.02 16.31 1.63
C PHE A 179 -20.21 17.28 0.46
N ARG A 180 -19.14 17.94 0.00
CA ARG A 180 -19.19 18.84 -1.17
C ARG A 180 -19.61 18.10 -2.45
N SER A 181 -19.17 16.87 -2.65
CA SER A 181 -19.57 16.05 -3.81
C SER A 181 -21.06 15.70 -3.79
N TYR A 182 -21.74 15.83 -2.65
CA TYR A 182 -23.18 15.70 -2.48
C TYR A 182 -23.93 17.05 -2.48
N GLY A 183 -23.25 18.16 -2.84
CA GLY A 183 -23.87 19.49 -2.97
C GLY A 183 -23.83 20.33 -1.69
N PHE A 184 -23.14 19.87 -0.63
CA PHE A 184 -22.93 20.65 0.60
C PHE A 184 -21.65 21.48 0.49
N GLU A 185 -21.66 22.50 -0.39
CA GLU A 185 -20.46 23.25 -0.79
C GLU A 185 -19.79 23.99 0.37
N ASP A 186 -20.59 24.51 1.33
CA ASP A 186 -20.08 25.27 2.47
C ASP A 186 -19.43 24.43 3.56
N THR A 187 -19.31 23.11 3.36
CA THR A 187 -18.70 22.24 4.37
C THR A 187 -17.19 22.45 4.41
N HIS A 188 -16.67 22.91 5.57
CA HIS A 188 -15.25 23.11 5.79
C HIS A 188 -14.71 22.18 6.90
N PRO A 189 -13.48 21.68 6.81
CA PRO A 189 -12.88 20.82 7.85
C PRO A 189 -12.93 21.43 9.26
N SER A 190 -12.83 22.76 9.38
CA SER A 190 -12.89 23.46 10.67
C SER A 190 -14.22 23.30 11.40
N HIS A 191 -15.32 22.98 10.71
CA HIS A 191 -16.62 22.70 11.34
C HIS A 191 -16.57 21.46 12.24
N PHE A 192 -15.62 20.55 11.97
CA PHE A 192 -15.44 19.30 12.70
C PHE A 192 -14.29 19.37 13.71
N ALA A 193 -13.54 20.48 13.75
CA ALA A 193 -12.33 20.60 14.57
C ALA A 193 -12.59 20.45 16.08
N ASN A 194 -13.80 20.79 16.54
CA ASN A 194 -14.19 20.73 17.94
C ASN A 194 -14.80 19.37 18.36
N LEU A 195 -14.99 18.44 17.42
CA LEU A 195 -15.54 17.13 17.75
C LEU A 195 -14.50 16.29 18.50
N ASN A 196 -14.86 15.97 19.72
CA ASN A 196 -14.04 15.13 20.59
C ASN A 196 -14.48 13.67 20.56
N HIS A 197 -13.84 12.82 21.37
CA HIS A 197 -14.14 11.41 21.50
C HIS A 197 -15.63 11.15 21.84
N SER A 198 -16.20 11.92 22.77
CA SER A 198 -17.60 11.77 23.19
C SER A 198 -18.57 12.08 22.06
N ASN A 199 -18.33 13.20 21.35
CA ASN A 199 -19.17 13.60 20.21
C ASN A 199 -19.15 12.54 19.11
N ILE A 200 -17.99 12.04 18.72
CA ILE A 200 -17.86 11.01 17.68
C ILE A 200 -18.53 9.68 18.11
N THR A 201 -18.40 9.32 19.38
CA THR A 201 -19.08 8.13 19.92
C THR A 201 -20.62 8.30 19.89
N ALA A 202 -21.13 9.47 20.29
CA ALA A 202 -22.55 9.80 20.24
C ALA A 202 -23.06 9.81 18.80
N MET A 203 -22.32 10.42 17.87
CA MET A 203 -22.63 10.41 16.45
C MET A 203 -22.82 8.99 15.90
N PHE A 204 -21.91 8.07 16.19
CA PHE A 204 -22.06 6.69 15.72
C PHE A 204 -23.25 5.97 16.34
N ARG A 205 -23.60 6.26 17.58
CA ARG A 205 -24.81 5.71 18.21
C ARG A 205 -26.08 6.24 17.53
N PHE A 206 -26.18 7.55 17.32
CA PHE A 206 -27.31 8.15 16.60
C PHE A 206 -27.44 7.60 15.18
N LEU A 207 -26.32 7.43 14.47
CA LEU A 207 -26.32 6.80 13.16
C LEU A 207 -26.84 5.37 13.19
N MET A 208 -26.46 4.58 14.20
CA MET A 208 -26.97 3.21 14.35
C MET A 208 -28.48 3.20 14.53
N ASP A 209 -28.97 4.02 15.46
CA ASP A 209 -30.41 4.13 15.75
C ASP A 209 -31.19 4.55 14.48
N ASP A 210 -30.69 5.53 13.76
CA ASP A 210 -31.31 6.03 12.54
C ASP A 210 -31.29 5.01 11.40
N ILE A 211 -30.18 4.25 11.23
CA ILE A 211 -30.08 3.19 10.21
C ILE A 211 -31.01 2.02 10.56
N GLU A 212 -31.11 1.66 11.84
CA GLU A 212 -32.03 0.59 12.30
C GLU A 212 -33.50 0.96 12.10
N ALA A 213 -33.83 2.25 12.21
CA ALA A 213 -35.17 2.77 11.97
C ALA A 213 -35.58 2.81 10.49
N MET A 214 -34.62 2.64 9.56
CA MET A 214 -34.92 2.59 8.12
C MET A 214 -35.73 1.34 7.74
N LYS A 215 -36.62 1.46 6.74
CA LYS A 215 -37.41 0.33 6.21
C LYS A 215 -36.55 -0.88 5.77
N THR A 216 -35.34 -0.59 5.26
CA THR A 216 -34.36 -1.59 4.81
C THR A 216 -32.99 -1.27 5.41
N PRO A 217 -32.70 -1.70 6.65
CA PRO A 217 -31.45 -1.40 7.32
C PRO A 217 -30.23 -1.98 6.56
N ASN A 218 -29.23 -1.15 6.30
CA ASN A 218 -28.00 -1.61 5.69
C ASN A 218 -27.08 -2.23 6.76
N ARG A 219 -27.04 -3.57 6.81
CA ARG A 219 -26.25 -4.34 7.78
C ARG A 219 -24.75 -4.03 7.75
N ARG A 220 -24.21 -3.67 6.59
CA ARG A 220 -22.78 -3.32 6.45
C ARG A 220 -22.50 -1.97 7.10
N LEU A 221 -23.35 -0.97 6.87
CA LEU A 221 -23.25 0.34 7.52
C LEU A 221 -23.42 0.22 9.04
N LEU A 222 -24.38 -0.56 9.51
CA LEU A 222 -24.54 -0.86 10.95
C LEU A 222 -23.27 -1.46 11.55
N ALA A 223 -22.66 -2.43 10.87
CA ALA A 223 -21.42 -3.06 11.36
C ALA A 223 -20.24 -2.06 11.41
N LEU A 224 -20.16 -1.09 10.47
CA LEU A 224 -19.15 -0.03 10.50
C LEU A 224 -19.39 0.95 11.65
N CYS A 225 -20.63 1.40 11.82
CA CYS A 225 -21.01 2.31 12.92
C CYS A 225 -20.82 1.67 14.29
N SER A 226 -21.19 0.39 14.46
CA SER A 226 -20.96 -0.37 15.69
C SER A 226 -19.46 -0.43 16.05
N LYS A 227 -18.57 -0.68 15.08
CA LYS A 227 -17.12 -0.61 15.30
C LYS A 227 -16.64 0.79 15.70
N GLY A 228 -17.25 1.83 15.15
CA GLY A 228 -16.98 3.22 15.53
C GLY A 228 -17.39 3.51 16.98
N ALA A 229 -18.55 3.02 17.41
CA ALA A 229 -19.07 3.24 18.77
C ALA A 229 -18.30 2.46 19.86
N LEU A 230 -17.67 1.33 19.53
CA LEU A 230 -16.99 0.43 20.50
C LEU A 230 -15.55 0.83 20.86
N GLY A 231 -15.02 1.92 20.33
CA GLY A 231 -13.61 2.28 20.46
C GLY A 231 -13.12 2.78 21.84
N SER A 232 -13.80 2.47 22.93
CA SER A 232 -13.58 3.02 24.28
C SER A 232 -12.22 2.73 24.92
N HIS A 233 -11.42 1.82 24.39
CA HIS A 233 -10.12 1.40 24.96
C HIS A 233 -8.89 2.03 24.32
N MET A 234 -9.07 2.88 23.31
CA MET A 234 -7.97 3.53 22.57
C MET A 234 -7.66 4.92 23.14
N SER A 235 -6.42 5.41 22.89
CA SER A 235 -6.14 6.83 23.14
C SER A 235 -7.07 7.71 22.30
N ASN A 236 -7.48 8.86 22.82
CA ASN A 236 -8.42 9.78 22.17
C ASN A 236 -8.07 10.04 20.71
N LEU A 237 -6.82 10.37 20.39
CA LEU A 237 -6.37 10.67 19.05
C LEU A 237 -6.41 9.44 18.12
N SER A 238 -6.00 8.26 18.61
CA SER A 238 -6.07 7.02 17.84
C SER A 238 -7.51 6.61 17.57
N TYR A 239 -8.41 6.83 18.54
CA TYR A 239 -9.83 6.60 18.37
C TYR A 239 -10.42 7.49 17.28
N LEU A 240 -10.16 8.81 17.32
CA LEU A 240 -10.62 9.76 16.32
C LEU A 240 -10.14 9.37 14.91
N ILE A 241 -8.87 9.00 14.76
CA ILE A 241 -8.32 8.55 13.47
C ILE A 241 -9.04 7.31 12.93
N ASN A 242 -9.28 6.31 13.78
CA ASN A 242 -9.96 5.09 13.36
C ASN A 242 -11.43 5.34 13.04
N SER A 243 -12.10 6.14 13.84
CA SER A 243 -13.50 6.53 13.64
C SER A 243 -13.69 7.28 12.32
N LEU A 244 -12.80 8.23 12.00
CA LEU A 244 -12.81 8.95 10.74
C LEU A 244 -12.52 8.05 9.53
N ASN A 245 -11.68 7.02 9.69
CA ASN A 245 -11.49 6.01 8.65
C ASN A 245 -12.78 5.22 8.40
N LEU A 246 -13.46 4.78 9.47
CA LEU A 246 -14.72 4.05 9.36
C LEU A 246 -15.80 4.92 8.71
N LEU A 247 -15.89 6.20 9.12
CA LEU A 247 -16.80 7.16 8.53
C LEU A 247 -16.55 7.38 7.03
N THR A 248 -15.29 7.55 6.64
CA THR A 248 -14.90 7.68 5.23
C THR A 248 -15.29 6.44 4.43
N ILE A 249 -15.09 5.23 4.99
CA ILE A 249 -15.50 3.97 4.35
C ILE A 249 -17.03 3.92 4.22
N ALA A 250 -17.77 4.27 5.27
CA ALA A 250 -19.23 4.26 5.25
C ALA A 250 -19.79 5.22 4.21
N LEU A 251 -19.26 6.44 4.12
CA LEU A 251 -19.65 7.44 3.13
C LEU A 251 -19.34 7.00 1.69
N THR A 252 -18.17 6.36 1.47
CA THR A 252 -17.78 5.88 0.12
C THR A 252 -18.55 4.63 -0.31
N ASP A 253 -18.85 3.74 0.63
CA ASP A 253 -19.60 2.50 0.34
C ASP A 253 -21.09 2.73 0.13
N SER A 254 -21.70 3.68 0.87
CA SER A 254 -23.13 3.93 0.79
C SER A 254 -23.54 4.54 -0.53
N GLN A 255 -22.72 5.44 -1.10
CA GLN A 255 -23.00 6.25 -2.28
C GLN A 255 -24.44 6.81 -2.30
N SER A 256 -24.99 7.09 -1.12
CA SER A 256 -26.40 7.42 -0.90
C SER A 256 -26.52 8.78 -0.24
N TYR A 257 -27.37 9.64 -0.83
CA TYR A 257 -27.78 10.89 -0.21
C TYR A 257 -28.40 10.67 1.19
N ASP A 258 -29.19 9.61 1.35
CA ASP A 258 -29.86 9.32 2.62
C ASP A 258 -28.85 9.15 3.75
N PHE A 259 -27.74 8.44 3.51
CA PHE A 259 -26.71 8.26 4.54
C PHE A 259 -26.01 9.58 4.88
N VAL A 260 -25.79 10.46 3.90
CA VAL A 260 -25.21 11.80 4.14
C VAL A 260 -26.15 12.64 5.01
N PHE A 261 -27.46 12.60 4.77
CA PHE A 261 -28.46 13.29 5.61
C PHE A 261 -28.51 12.72 7.03
N LEU A 262 -28.50 11.39 7.19
CA LEU A 262 -28.44 10.77 8.50
C LEU A 262 -27.19 11.20 9.28
N LEU A 263 -26.05 11.27 8.60
CA LEU A 263 -24.80 11.71 9.20
C LEU A 263 -24.86 13.18 9.62
N LEU A 264 -25.41 14.08 8.78
CA LEU A 264 -25.61 15.49 9.13
C LEU A 264 -26.54 15.62 10.33
N SER A 265 -27.66 14.88 10.35
CA SER A 265 -28.58 14.84 11.48
C SER A 265 -27.89 14.36 12.77
N ALA A 266 -27.10 13.30 12.68
CA ALA A 266 -26.34 12.78 13.81
C ALA A 266 -25.29 13.78 14.32
N LEU A 267 -24.57 14.46 13.40
CA LEU A 267 -23.60 15.51 13.76
C LEU A 267 -24.27 16.72 14.43
N HIS A 268 -25.46 17.08 13.99
CA HIS A 268 -26.21 18.19 14.59
C HIS A 268 -26.69 17.90 16.02
N ARG A 269 -26.88 16.62 16.35
CA ARG A 269 -27.28 16.14 17.68
C ARG A 269 -26.09 15.97 18.65
N CYS A 270 -24.86 16.10 18.19
CA CYS A 270 -23.62 15.97 18.98
C CYS A 270 -23.10 17.31 19.47
#